data_e5be65a0e56ff5fab2bc69d899120e24
#
_entry.id   e5be65a0e56ff5fab2bc69d899120e24
#
_cell.length_a   1.000
_cell.length_b   1.000
_cell.length_c   1.000
_cell.angle_alpha   90.00
_cell.angle_beta   90.00
_cell.angle_gamma   90.00
#
_symmetry.space_group_name_H-M   'P 1'
#
loop_
_entity.id
_entity.type
_entity.pdbx_description
1 polymer ?
#
loop_
_entity_poly.entity_id
_entity_poly.type
_entity_poly.pdbx_seq_one_letter_code
_entity_poly.pdbx_strand_id
1 'polypeptide(L)'
;EEYTVDCLTDKDGKLIFVSPRSRKRLLAGVTVSGGTEELTPEIKFIADTINSKLSFLGLWWFQIKKDVNGKWKLMEISTRVAGTMCLTRAKGVNLPLLSVYIAMGYDVEVLPNNYQVQVDRTLISRYKINYDYERIYIDLDDTIIINEEVNLNAIRFLYQCFNKKKKVILLTKHDGKDVYDILNEFNISDKLFYKIIQMS
;
A
#
# COMPACT_ATOMS: atom_id res chain seq x y z
N GLU A 1 -11.65 -12.20 17.31
CA GLU A 1 -10.36 -11.92 16.67
C GLU A 1 -10.13 -12.91 15.52
N GLU A 2 -9.52 -12.43 14.45
CA GLU A 2 -9.19 -13.24 13.29
C GLU A 2 -7.87 -12.77 12.71
N TYR A 3 -6.92 -13.70 12.52
CA TYR A 3 -5.58 -13.39 12.05
C TYR A 3 -5.23 -14.22 10.83
N THR A 4 -4.39 -13.63 9.97
CA THR A 4 -3.61 -14.34 8.96
C THR A 4 -2.15 -14.29 9.41
N VAL A 5 -1.48 -15.43 9.41
CA VAL A 5 -0.10 -15.56 9.88
C VAL A 5 0.78 -15.94 8.70
N ASP A 6 1.68 -15.03 8.29
CA ASP A 6 2.68 -15.30 7.26
C ASP A 6 3.83 -16.13 7.85
N CYS A 7 4.26 -17.14 7.12
CA CYS A 7 5.33 -18.05 7.49
C CYS A 7 6.34 -18.20 6.35
N LEU A 8 7.59 -18.53 6.73
CA LEU A 8 8.64 -18.90 5.80
C LEU A 8 9.39 -20.11 6.35
N THR A 9 9.48 -21.16 5.54
CA THR A 9 10.22 -22.38 5.84
C THR A 9 11.44 -22.47 4.93
N ASP A 10 12.61 -22.73 5.50
CA ASP A 10 13.85 -22.82 4.74
C ASP A 10 13.98 -24.14 3.95
N LYS A 11 15.12 -24.30 3.28
CA LYS A 11 15.44 -25.50 2.47
C LYS A 11 15.53 -26.79 3.27
N ASP A 12 15.80 -26.69 4.57
CA ASP A 12 15.97 -27.83 5.49
C ASP A 12 14.66 -28.14 6.26
N GLY A 13 13.55 -27.45 5.91
CA GLY A 13 12.24 -27.64 6.54
C GLY A 13 12.06 -26.90 7.85
N LYS A 14 12.99 -26.02 8.23
CA LYS A 14 12.91 -25.24 9.46
C LYS A 14 12.06 -24.00 9.26
N LEU A 15 11.13 -23.75 10.18
CA LEU A 15 10.33 -22.51 10.21
C LEU A 15 11.19 -21.35 10.71
N ILE A 16 11.60 -20.45 9.82
CA ILE A 16 12.52 -19.34 10.07
C ILE A 16 11.84 -17.98 10.25
N PHE A 17 10.54 -17.86 9.89
CA PHE A 17 9.79 -16.61 10.06
C PHE A 17 8.31 -16.89 10.31
N VAL A 18 7.73 -16.13 11.24
CA VAL A 18 6.30 -16.12 11.57
C VAL A 18 5.86 -14.70 11.87
N SER A 19 4.82 -14.20 11.20
CA SER A 19 4.32 -12.84 11.38
C SER A 19 2.81 -12.80 11.34
N PRO A 20 2.13 -12.63 12.49
CA PRO A 20 0.68 -12.49 12.55
C PRO A 20 0.22 -11.11 12.10
N ARG A 21 -0.97 -11.08 11.49
CA ARG A 21 -1.66 -9.88 11.01
C ARG A 21 -3.14 -9.96 11.32
N SER A 22 -3.70 -8.90 11.90
CA SER A 22 -5.13 -8.82 12.18
C SER A 22 -5.96 -8.58 10.92
N ARG A 23 -7.19 -9.05 10.96
CA ARG A 23 -8.23 -8.83 9.96
C ARG A 23 -9.34 -7.99 10.60
N LYS A 24 -9.17 -6.65 10.60
CA LYS A 24 -10.07 -5.73 11.31
C LYS A 24 -11.37 -5.47 10.54
N ARG A 25 -11.27 -5.31 9.22
CA ARG A 25 -12.43 -5.09 8.35
C ARG A 25 -12.31 -5.93 7.09
N LEU A 26 -13.42 -6.56 6.72
CA LEU A 26 -13.53 -7.41 5.53
C LEU A 26 -14.51 -6.79 4.53
N LEU A 27 -14.23 -6.94 3.24
CA LEU A 27 -15.13 -6.67 2.14
C LEU A 27 -15.16 -7.89 1.22
N ALA A 28 -16.31 -8.51 1.09
CA ALA A 28 -16.49 -9.77 0.33
C ALA A 28 -15.42 -10.83 0.66
N GLY A 29 -15.14 -11.05 1.96
CA GLY A 29 -14.15 -12.01 2.43
C GLY A 29 -12.70 -11.58 2.34
N VAL A 30 -12.40 -10.46 1.67
CA VAL A 30 -11.04 -9.92 1.55
C VAL A 30 -10.78 -8.92 2.67
N THR A 31 -9.61 -9.01 3.29
CA THR A 31 -9.18 -8.03 4.29
C THR A 31 -8.91 -6.69 3.63
N VAL A 32 -9.65 -5.66 4.04
CA VAL A 32 -9.48 -4.27 3.58
C VAL A 32 -8.88 -3.37 4.65
N SER A 33 -8.98 -3.74 5.94
CA SER A 33 -8.28 -3.07 7.03
C SER A 33 -7.70 -4.09 7.99
N GLY A 34 -6.46 -3.87 8.42
CA GLY A 34 -5.74 -4.73 9.35
C GLY A 34 -4.38 -4.15 9.73
N GLY A 35 -3.65 -4.86 10.56
CA GLY A 35 -2.33 -4.44 11.02
C GLY A 35 -1.44 -5.62 11.36
N THR A 36 -0.16 -5.35 11.55
CA THR A 36 0.77 -6.32 12.13
C THR A 36 0.48 -6.49 13.61
N GLU A 37 0.59 -7.72 14.09
CA GLU A 37 0.33 -8.07 15.48
C GLU A 37 1.59 -8.70 16.10
N GLU A 38 1.62 -8.75 17.42
CA GLU A 38 2.71 -9.42 18.14
C GLU A 38 2.61 -10.95 17.99
N LEU A 39 3.75 -11.59 17.83
CA LEU A 39 3.85 -13.03 17.80
C LEU A 39 3.75 -13.59 19.21
N THR A 40 2.59 -14.10 19.58
CA THR A 40 2.39 -14.76 20.88
C THR A 40 2.94 -16.20 20.86
N PRO A 41 3.33 -16.76 22.04
CA PRO A 41 3.76 -18.14 22.15
C PRO A 41 2.74 -19.13 21.60
N GLU A 42 1.45 -18.86 21.78
CA GLU A 42 0.36 -19.72 21.27
C GLU A 42 0.33 -19.74 19.73
N ILE A 43 0.45 -18.57 19.08
CA ILE A 43 0.47 -18.49 17.61
C ILE A 43 1.74 -19.15 17.06
N LYS A 44 2.88 -18.96 17.72
CA LYS A 44 4.14 -19.64 17.35
C LYS A 44 4.01 -21.15 17.45
N PHE A 45 3.42 -21.66 18.53
CA PHE A 45 3.16 -23.09 18.69
C PHE A 45 2.27 -23.67 17.59
N ILE A 46 1.22 -22.94 17.19
CA ILE A 46 0.36 -23.35 16.08
C ILE A 46 1.17 -23.41 14.78
N ALA A 47 1.97 -22.39 14.50
CA ALA A 47 2.82 -22.33 13.29
C ALA A 47 3.84 -23.50 13.26
N ASP A 48 4.54 -23.77 14.38
CA ASP A 48 5.48 -24.87 14.50
C ASP A 48 4.79 -26.22 14.32
N THR A 49 3.60 -26.38 14.90
CA THR A 49 2.80 -27.60 14.77
C THR A 49 2.40 -27.86 13.31
N ILE A 50 1.92 -26.84 12.60
CA ILE A 50 1.56 -26.93 11.19
C ILE A 50 2.81 -27.29 10.36
N ASN A 51 3.92 -26.56 10.59
CA ASN A 51 5.18 -26.79 9.87
C ASN A 51 5.74 -28.20 10.09
N SER A 52 5.57 -28.78 11.29
CA SER A 52 6.04 -30.13 11.60
C SER A 52 5.20 -31.25 10.98
N LYS A 53 3.97 -30.95 10.60
CA LYS A 53 3.00 -31.93 10.03
C LYS A 53 2.93 -31.87 8.51
N LEU A 54 3.31 -30.73 7.91
CA LEU A 54 3.24 -30.49 6.49
C LEU A 54 4.62 -30.07 5.99
N SER A 55 5.02 -30.58 4.82
CA SER A 55 6.29 -30.23 4.19
C SER A 55 6.14 -28.95 3.39
N PHE A 56 6.70 -27.87 3.89
CA PHE A 56 6.75 -26.59 3.21
C PHE A 56 8.15 -26.28 2.69
N LEU A 57 8.22 -25.49 1.61
CA LEU A 57 9.43 -24.86 1.10
C LEU A 57 9.11 -23.41 0.71
N GLY A 58 9.75 -22.45 1.34
CA GLY A 58 9.49 -21.02 1.11
C GLY A 58 8.25 -20.52 1.86
N LEU A 59 7.56 -19.55 1.26
CA LEU A 59 6.43 -18.88 1.90
C LEU A 59 5.16 -19.75 1.94
N TRP A 60 4.47 -19.64 3.04
CA TRP A 60 3.11 -20.12 3.24
C TRP A 60 2.42 -19.26 4.29
N TRP A 61 1.14 -19.42 4.48
CA TRP A 61 0.38 -18.74 5.52
C TRP A 61 -0.78 -19.61 5.99
N PHE A 62 -1.25 -19.31 7.19
CA PHE A 62 -2.48 -19.86 7.71
C PHE A 62 -3.36 -18.78 8.30
N GLN A 63 -4.65 -19.08 8.41
CA GLN A 63 -5.65 -18.21 9.02
C GLN A 63 -6.22 -18.88 10.25
N ILE A 64 -6.31 -18.09 11.32
CA ILE A 64 -6.89 -18.52 12.61
C ILE A 64 -7.94 -17.51 13.06
N LYS A 65 -8.94 -18.04 13.76
CA LYS A 65 -10.01 -17.26 14.35
C LYS A 65 -10.30 -17.75 15.76
N LYS A 66 -10.53 -16.83 16.70
CA LYS A 66 -10.98 -17.22 18.04
C LYS A 66 -12.42 -17.68 18.03
N ASP A 67 -12.68 -18.80 18.70
CA ASP A 67 -14.02 -19.26 18.98
C ASP A 67 -14.66 -18.47 20.14
N VAL A 68 -15.88 -18.82 20.52
CA VAL A 68 -16.64 -18.18 21.61
C VAL A 68 -15.96 -18.29 22.98
N ASN A 69 -15.07 -19.27 23.15
CA ASN A 69 -14.29 -19.50 24.36
C ASN A 69 -12.89 -18.83 24.31
N GLY A 70 -12.62 -18.03 23.29
CA GLY A 70 -11.34 -17.34 23.09
C GLY A 70 -10.20 -18.23 22.56
N LYS A 71 -10.49 -19.49 22.17
CA LYS A 71 -9.47 -20.43 21.65
C LYS A 71 -9.29 -20.26 20.15
N TRP A 72 -8.04 -20.25 19.68
CA TRP A 72 -7.72 -20.23 18.27
C TRP A 72 -8.16 -21.50 17.55
N LYS A 73 -8.83 -21.34 16.43
CA LYS A 73 -9.21 -22.39 15.48
C LYS A 73 -8.57 -22.11 14.14
N LEU A 74 -7.96 -23.16 13.59
CA LEU A 74 -7.40 -23.11 12.23
C LEU A 74 -8.55 -23.05 11.22
N MET A 75 -8.48 -22.11 10.28
CA MET A 75 -9.48 -21.90 9.23
C MET A 75 -8.96 -22.34 7.85
N GLU A 76 -7.74 -21.96 7.51
CA GLU A 76 -7.18 -22.17 6.18
C GLU A 76 -5.65 -22.23 6.26
N ILE A 77 -5.03 -23.01 5.36
CA ILE A 77 -3.58 -23.02 5.09
C ILE A 77 -3.40 -22.86 3.59
N SER A 78 -2.39 -22.08 3.18
CA SER A 78 -2.11 -21.87 1.76
C SER A 78 -0.64 -21.57 1.51
N THR A 79 -0.15 -22.02 0.36
CA THR A 79 1.25 -21.86 -0.10
C THR A 79 1.41 -20.76 -1.16
N ARG A 80 0.49 -19.83 -1.25
CA ARG A 80 0.53 -18.66 -2.14
C ARG A 80 0.74 -17.36 -1.37
N VAL A 81 1.03 -16.30 -2.07
CA VAL A 81 1.08 -14.95 -1.51
C VAL A 81 -0.29 -14.56 -0.93
N ALA A 82 -0.33 -14.17 0.34
CA ALA A 82 -1.55 -13.72 1.00
C ALA A 82 -1.95 -12.29 0.56
N GLY A 83 -3.25 -12.02 0.53
CA GLY A 83 -3.79 -10.73 0.04
C GLY A 83 -3.28 -9.49 0.77
N THR A 84 -2.97 -9.59 2.07
CA THR A 84 -2.44 -8.49 2.89
C THR A 84 -0.97 -8.65 3.28
N MET A 85 -0.20 -9.48 2.56
CA MET A 85 1.24 -9.62 2.79
C MET A 85 2.02 -8.30 2.58
N CYS A 86 1.39 -7.28 2.02
CA CYS A 86 1.95 -5.92 1.98
C CYS A 86 2.35 -5.39 3.38
N LEU A 87 1.69 -5.83 4.46
CA LEU A 87 2.06 -5.50 5.84
C LEU A 87 3.43 -6.08 6.20
N THR A 88 3.67 -7.35 5.91
CA THR A 88 4.97 -8.02 6.08
C THR A 88 6.03 -7.38 5.18
N ARG A 89 5.66 -7.05 3.95
CA ARG A 89 6.53 -6.34 3.01
C ARG A 89 6.93 -4.95 3.49
N ALA A 90 6.02 -4.21 4.10
CA ALA A 90 6.31 -2.90 4.70
C ALA A 90 7.30 -2.98 5.85
N LYS A 91 7.35 -4.10 6.58
CA LYS A 91 8.41 -4.39 7.58
C LYS A 91 9.77 -4.78 6.97
N GLY A 92 9.94 -4.68 5.65
CA GLY A 92 11.19 -4.99 4.96
C GLY A 92 11.31 -6.44 4.48
N VAL A 93 10.37 -7.33 4.81
CA VAL A 93 10.45 -8.76 4.51
C VAL A 93 9.80 -9.07 3.16
N ASN A 94 10.60 -9.48 2.18
CA ASN A 94 10.16 -9.87 0.85
C ASN A 94 10.01 -11.39 0.75
N LEU A 95 8.94 -11.95 1.32
CA LEU A 95 8.71 -13.40 1.35
C LEU A 95 8.78 -14.07 -0.05
N PRO A 96 8.19 -13.53 -1.13
CA PRO A 96 8.36 -14.10 -2.47
C PRO A 96 9.82 -14.21 -2.91
N LEU A 97 10.62 -13.16 -2.73
CA LEU A 97 12.04 -13.16 -3.11
C LEU A 97 12.83 -14.17 -2.26
N LEU A 98 12.60 -14.18 -0.95
CA LEU A 98 13.25 -15.15 -0.04
C LEU A 98 12.88 -16.59 -0.42
N SER A 99 11.64 -16.85 -0.84
CA SER A 99 11.21 -18.17 -1.31
C SER A 99 11.95 -18.61 -2.57
N VAL A 100 12.23 -17.67 -3.48
CA VAL A 100 13.06 -17.96 -4.68
C VAL A 100 14.49 -18.34 -4.25
N TYR A 101 15.10 -17.58 -3.34
CA TYR A 101 16.44 -17.92 -2.84
C TYR A 101 16.48 -19.28 -2.14
N ILE A 102 15.48 -19.58 -1.31
CA ILE A 102 15.35 -20.89 -0.65
C ILE A 102 15.24 -22.02 -1.69
N ALA A 103 14.39 -21.83 -2.71
CA ALA A 103 14.22 -22.81 -3.80
C ALA A 103 15.50 -23.00 -4.63
N MET A 104 16.36 -21.98 -4.70
CA MET A 104 17.69 -22.06 -5.32
C MET A 104 18.76 -22.67 -4.40
N GLY A 105 18.40 -23.07 -3.18
CA GLY A 105 19.29 -23.72 -2.20
C GLY A 105 20.10 -22.75 -1.33
N TYR A 106 19.83 -21.44 -1.39
CA TYR A 106 20.51 -20.45 -0.54
C TYR A 106 20.00 -20.49 0.90
N ASP A 107 20.90 -20.24 1.84
CA ASP A 107 20.54 -19.91 3.21
C ASP A 107 20.07 -18.47 3.28
N VAL A 108 18.96 -18.24 3.98
CA VAL A 108 18.39 -16.91 4.14
C VAL A 108 18.19 -16.57 5.60
N GLU A 109 18.43 -15.30 5.94
CA GLU A 109 18.12 -14.72 7.23
C GLU A 109 17.00 -13.68 7.07
N VAL A 110 16.07 -13.62 8.02
CA VAL A 110 14.94 -12.70 7.97
C VAL A 110 15.08 -11.67 9.09
N LEU A 111 15.32 -10.42 8.71
CA LEU A 111 15.50 -9.28 9.62
C LEU A 111 14.36 -8.27 9.44
N PRO A 112 13.21 -8.44 10.10
CA PRO A 112 12.11 -7.50 9.99
C PRO A 112 12.40 -6.23 10.78
N ASN A 113 11.96 -5.09 10.26
CA ASN A 113 11.93 -3.85 11.02
C ASN A 113 10.98 -3.97 12.22
N ASN A 114 11.40 -3.40 13.37
CA ASN A 114 10.63 -3.46 14.60
C ASN A 114 9.69 -2.25 14.75
N TYR A 115 8.67 -2.17 13.91
CA TYR A 115 7.56 -1.21 14.03
C TYR A 115 6.25 -1.87 13.63
N GLN A 116 5.15 -1.30 14.10
CA GLN A 116 3.81 -1.74 13.71
C GLN A 116 3.38 -1.04 12.42
N VAL A 117 2.69 -1.80 11.57
CA VAL A 117 2.14 -1.30 10.30
C VAL A 117 0.64 -1.57 10.27
N GLN A 118 -0.12 -0.57 9.83
CA GLN A 118 -1.55 -0.72 9.55
C GLN A 118 -1.79 -0.50 8.06
N VAL A 119 -2.78 -1.16 7.52
CA VAL A 119 -3.25 -0.98 6.14
C VAL A 119 -4.74 -0.73 6.12
N ASP A 120 -5.14 0.27 5.38
CA ASP A 120 -6.51 0.47 4.91
C ASP A 120 -6.51 0.47 3.39
N ARG A 121 -7.47 -0.26 2.81
CA ARG A 121 -7.66 -0.38 1.38
C ARG A 121 -9.00 0.21 1.00
N THR A 122 -9.00 1.00 -0.05
CA THR A 122 -10.20 1.54 -0.66
C THR A 122 -10.25 1.22 -2.14
N LEU A 123 -11.45 1.14 -2.68
CA LEU A 123 -11.67 1.08 -4.13
C LEU A 123 -11.62 2.49 -4.69
N ILE A 124 -10.75 2.71 -5.67
CA ILE A 124 -10.66 3.97 -6.39
C ILE A 124 -11.17 3.73 -7.81
N SER A 125 -12.25 4.43 -8.19
CA SER A 125 -12.73 4.42 -9.56
C SER A 125 -11.77 5.17 -10.46
N ARG A 126 -11.44 4.57 -11.61
CA ARG A 126 -10.65 5.20 -12.66
C ARG A 126 -11.47 5.19 -13.93
N TYR A 127 -11.53 6.35 -14.59
CA TYR A 127 -12.31 6.54 -15.80
C TYR A 127 -11.38 6.68 -17.01
N LYS A 128 -11.72 6.03 -18.10
CA LYS A 128 -11.14 6.28 -19.42
C LYS A 128 -12.25 6.85 -20.28
N ILE A 129 -12.09 8.09 -20.72
CA ILE A 129 -13.04 8.79 -21.55
C ILE A 129 -12.54 8.72 -23.00
N ASN A 130 -13.41 8.35 -23.91
CA ASN A 130 -13.10 8.35 -25.35
C ASN A 130 -13.29 9.75 -25.95
N TYR A 131 -12.56 10.70 -25.39
CA TYR A 131 -12.54 12.08 -25.83
C TYR A 131 -11.11 12.59 -25.78
N ASP A 132 -10.59 13.10 -26.89
CA ASP A 132 -9.28 13.71 -26.92
C ASP A 132 -9.37 15.22 -26.83
N TYR A 133 -8.45 15.82 -26.10
CA TYR A 133 -8.34 17.26 -25.91
C TYR A 133 -6.88 17.67 -25.97
N GLU A 134 -6.64 18.86 -26.51
CA GLU A 134 -5.29 19.46 -26.60
C GLU A 134 -5.03 20.42 -25.45
N ARG A 135 -6.06 21.17 -25.03
CA ARG A 135 -5.96 22.25 -24.06
C ARG A 135 -6.81 21.97 -22.84
N ILE A 136 -6.31 22.42 -21.70
CA ILE A 136 -6.97 22.29 -20.40
C ILE A 136 -6.91 23.66 -19.75
N TYR A 137 -8.02 24.13 -19.22
CA TYR A 137 -8.09 25.31 -18.39
C TYR A 137 -8.24 24.87 -16.95
N ILE A 138 -7.41 25.40 -16.06
CA ILE A 138 -7.45 25.08 -14.63
C ILE A 138 -7.40 26.37 -13.83
N ASP A 139 -8.14 26.43 -12.75
CA ASP A 139 -8.13 27.56 -11.81
C ASP A 139 -7.07 27.34 -10.71
N LEU A 140 -6.73 28.42 -10.00
CA LEU A 140 -5.76 28.42 -8.91
C LEU A 140 -6.46 28.18 -7.57
N ASP A 141 -7.34 29.12 -7.18
CA ASP A 141 -8.01 29.10 -5.89
C ASP A 141 -9.06 27.99 -5.81
N ASP A 142 -9.16 27.32 -4.66
CA ASP A 142 -10.04 26.18 -4.42
C ASP A 142 -9.88 25.01 -5.41
N THR A 143 -8.83 25.06 -6.24
CA THR A 143 -8.51 24.05 -7.26
C THR A 143 -7.09 23.52 -7.10
N ILE A 144 -6.07 24.33 -7.35
CA ILE A 144 -4.65 23.97 -7.15
C ILE A 144 -4.23 24.23 -5.70
N ILE A 145 -4.74 25.30 -5.12
CA ILE A 145 -4.53 25.68 -3.72
C ILE A 145 -5.89 25.68 -3.03
N ILE A 146 -6.02 24.93 -1.95
CA ILE A 146 -7.24 24.77 -1.16
C ILE A 146 -6.90 24.99 0.32
N ASN A 147 -7.55 25.95 0.98
CA ASN A 147 -7.31 26.27 2.39
C ASN A 147 -5.82 26.48 2.71
N GLU A 148 -5.13 27.26 1.90
CA GLU A 148 -3.69 27.54 2.02
C GLU A 148 -2.77 26.30 1.91
N GLU A 149 -3.28 25.20 1.36
CA GLU A 149 -2.55 23.99 1.11
C GLU A 149 -2.56 23.60 -0.37
N VAL A 150 -1.50 22.96 -0.83
CA VAL A 150 -1.40 22.45 -2.21
C VAL A 150 -2.29 21.23 -2.39
N ASN A 151 -3.21 21.27 -3.34
CA ASN A 151 -3.99 20.10 -3.74
C ASN A 151 -3.12 19.09 -4.51
N LEU A 152 -2.68 18.03 -3.82
CA LEU A 152 -1.82 17.01 -4.41
C LEU A 152 -2.45 16.28 -5.60
N ASN A 153 -3.79 16.19 -5.68
CA ASN A 153 -4.46 15.61 -6.83
C ASN A 153 -4.37 16.52 -8.05
N ALA A 154 -4.47 17.83 -7.87
CA ALA A 154 -4.25 18.79 -8.94
C ALA A 154 -2.81 18.76 -9.43
N ILE A 155 -1.83 18.75 -8.54
CA ILE A 155 -0.40 18.62 -8.90
C ILE A 155 -0.14 17.33 -9.67
N ARG A 156 -0.66 16.21 -9.21
CA ARG A 156 -0.57 14.94 -9.93
C ARG A 156 -1.17 15.04 -11.33
N PHE A 157 -2.29 15.71 -11.49
CA PHE A 157 -2.93 15.93 -12.78
C PHE A 157 -2.07 16.81 -13.70
N LEU A 158 -1.51 17.91 -13.19
CA LEU A 158 -0.59 18.77 -13.93
C LEU A 158 0.62 18.01 -14.49
N TYR A 159 1.26 17.18 -13.67
CA TYR A 159 2.35 16.33 -14.15
C TYR A 159 1.90 15.26 -15.16
N GLN A 160 0.70 14.72 -15.03
CA GLN A 160 0.14 13.81 -16.05
C GLN A 160 -0.06 14.54 -17.39
N CYS A 161 -0.53 15.79 -17.36
CA CYS A 161 -0.67 16.64 -18.54
C CYS A 161 0.68 16.94 -19.17
N PHE A 162 1.67 17.34 -18.36
CA PHE A 162 3.04 17.57 -18.78
C PHE A 162 3.64 16.35 -19.50
N ASN A 163 3.55 15.19 -18.90
CA ASN A 163 4.05 13.93 -19.45
C ASN A 163 3.35 13.54 -20.77
N LYS A 164 2.08 13.93 -20.94
CA LYS A 164 1.29 13.69 -22.16
C LYS A 164 1.37 14.84 -23.16
N LYS A 165 2.19 15.85 -22.91
CA LYS A 165 2.35 17.04 -23.76
C LYS A 165 1.04 17.80 -24.00
N LYS A 166 0.12 17.76 -23.05
CA LYS A 166 -1.12 18.54 -23.09
C LYS A 166 -0.84 19.97 -22.64
N LYS A 167 -1.51 20.95 -23.27
CA LYS A 167 -1.33 22.37 -22.96
C LYS A 167 -2.26 22.74 -21.81
N VAL A 168 -1.69 22.97 -20.63
CA VAL A 168 -2.45 23.47 -19.47
C VAL A 168 -2.37 24.99 -19.43
N ILE A 169 -3.51 25.65 -19.33
CA ILE A 169 -3.64 27.09 -19.18
C ILE A 169 -4.18 27.35 -17.78
N LEU A 170 -3.38 28.02 -16.96
CA LEU A 170 -3.83 28.52 -15.67
C LEU A 170 -4.67 29.79 -15.94
N LEU A 171 -5.91 29.77 -15.53
CA LEU A 171 -6.83 30.88 -15.69
C LEU A 171 -7.42 31.19 -14.32
N THR A 172 -7.03 32.29 -13.70
CA THR A 172 -7.45 32.64 -12.34
C THR A 172 -7.91 34.09 -12.24
N LYS A 173 -8.81 34.35 -11.30
CA LYS A 173 -9.23 35.67 -10.87
C LYS A 173 -8.73 36.00 -9.45
N HIS A 174 -7.53 35.56 -9.14
CA HIS A 174 -6.94 35.84 -7.83
C HIS A 174 -6.72 37.34 -7.61
N ASP A 175 -7.28 37.87 -6.53
CA ASP A 175 -7.11 39.25 -6.14
C ASP A 175 -5.93 39.41 -5.16
N GLY A 176 -5.07 40.38 -5.38
CA GLY A 176 -4.03 40.81 -4.44
C GLY A 176 -2.61 40.54 -4.89
N LYS A 177 -2.13 39.29 -4.85
CA LYS A 177 -0.76 38.93 -5.24
C LYS A 177 -0.66 38.57 -6.74
N ASP A 178 0.52 38.78 -7.31
CA ASP A 178 0.85 38.22 -8.62
C ASP A 178 0.81 36.69 -8.56
N VAL A 179 0.25 36.07 -9.58
CA VAL A 179 0.09 34.61 -9.63
C VAL A 179 1.45 33.87 -9.63
N TYR A 180 2.50 34.49 -10.18
CA TYR A 180 3.85 33.90 -10.14
C TYR A 180 4.42 33.90 -8.72
N ASP A 181 4.16 34.94 -7.93
CA ASP A 181 4.55 35.00 -6.52
C ASP A 181 3.88 33.90 -5.71
N ILE A 182 2.59 33.65 -5.97
CA ILE A 182 1.85 32.57 -5.30
C ILE A 182 2.40 31.20 -5.70
N LEU A 183 2.61 30.96 -6.99
CA LEU A 183 3.20 29.71 -7.46
C LEU A 183 4.56 29.44 -6.81
N ASN A 184 5.39 30.49 -6.67
CA ASN A 184 6.68 30.39 -6.00
C ASN A 184 6.54 30.12 -4.49
N GLU A 185 5.61 30.77 -3.79
CA GLU A 185 5.32 30.55 -2.38
C GLU A 185 4.98 29.09 -2.09
N PHE A 186 4.19 28.46 -2.97
CA PHE A 186 3.78 27.06 -2.86
C PHE A 186 4.72 26.07 -3.58
N ASN A 187 5.87 26.54 -4.10
CA ASN A 187 6.85 25.73 -4.85
C ASN A 187 6.23 24.98 -6.05
N ILE A 188 5.29 25.62 -6.75
CA ILE A 188 4.67 25.10 -7.96
C ILE A 188 5.37 25.71 -9.16
N SER A 189 5.98 24.88 -10.01
CA SER A 189 6.69 25.35 -11.20
C SER A 189 5.72 25.96 -12.23
N ASP A 190 5.97 27.18 -12.65
CA ASP A 190 5.28 27.87 -13.76
C ASP A 190 5.41 27.10 -15.09
N LYS A 191 6.47 26.30 -15.25
CA LYS A 191 6.73 25.45 -16.44
C LYS A 191 5.73 24.32 -16.63
N LEU A 192 4.89 24.06 -15.63
CA LEU A 192 3.77 23.12 -15.76
C LEU A 192 2.61 23.69 -16.61
N PHE A 193 2.62 25.02 -16.83
CA PHE A 193 1.59 25.71 -17.57
C PHE A 193 2.11 26.18 -18.92
N TYR A 194 1.33 25.91 -19.97
CA TYR A 194 1.59 26.46 -21.32
C TYR A 194 1.38 27.97 -21.35
N LYS A 195 0.41 28.47 -20.57
CA LYS A 195 0.09 29.89 -20.42
C LYS A 195 -0.53 30.12 -19.05
N ILE A 196 -0.24 31.29 -18.46
CA ILE A 196 -0.84 31.78 -17.22
C ILE A 196 -1.61 33.06 -17.56
N ILE A 197 -2.85 33.14 -17.14
CA ILE A 197 -3.76 34.29 -17.36
C ILE A 197 -4.37 34.65 -16.01
N GLN A 198 -3.95 35.76 -15.45
CA GLN A 198 -4.61 36.39 -14.30
C GLN A 198 -5.61 37.42 -14.84
N MET A 199 -6.86 37.25 -14.48
CA MET A 199 -7.94 38.17 -14.82
C MET A 199 -8.02 39.27 -13.77
N SER A 200 -8.16 40.51 -14.20
CA SER A 200 -8.42 41.69 -13.36
C SER A 200 -9.92 41.82 -13.03
#